data_9d69a93a55a78697340d4dd5921303c8
#
_entry.id   9d69a93a55a78697340d4dd5921303c8
#
_cell.length_a   1.000
_cell.length_b   1.000
_cell.length_c   1.000
_cell.angle_alpha   90.00
_cell.angle_beta   90.00
_cell.angle_gamma   90.00
#
_symmetry.space_group_name_H-M   'P 1'
#
loop_
_entity.id
_entity.type
_entity.pdbx_description
1 polymer ?
#
loop_
_entity_poly.entity_id
_entity_poly.type
_entity_poly.pdbx_seq_one_letter_code
_entity_poly.pdbx_strand_id
1 'polypeptide(L)'
;TTNNATAVLIYQDATKGWTSQDVTIIIPLTVDYLVIAGGGGSGFASANTGASGGGGGGGLRSTVDSNGGGVAAESTLTLTPSTNYTITVGGGGAAGTGGSGGDGTNSALNTITYNGGGGGGDGSDNGGNRRTGASGGGAGARQYDFTGGSASSPTQGYAAGNSNGGFD
;
A
#
# COMPACT_ATOMS: atom_id res chain seq x y z
N THR A 1 -21.09 5.66 23.69
CA THR A 1 -21.95 5.20 22.57
C THR A 1 -23.25 4.71 23.15
N THR A 2 -24.32 5.51 23.03
CA THR A 2 -25.66 5.10 23.40
C THR A 2 -26.20 4.19 22.30
N ASN A 3 -26.33 2.89 22.59
CA ASN A 3 -27.10 1.97 21.76
C ASN A 3 -28.58 2.37 21.85
N ASN A 4 -29.08 3.12 20.88
CA ASN A 4 -30.51 3.33 20.74
C ASN A 4 -31.10 2.04 20.14
N ALA A 5 -31.49 1.11 21.01
CA ALA A 5 -32.30 -0.02 20.60
C ALA A 5 -33.73 0.48 20.38
N THR A 6 -34.24 0.37 19.17
CA THR A 6 -35.63 0.64 18.84
C THR A 6 -36.39 -0.68 18.89
N ALA A 7 -37.34 -0.81 19.84
CA ALA A 7 -38.26 -1.95 19.82
C ALA A 7 -39.50 -1.57 19.00
N VAL A 8 -39.87 -2.40 18.05
CA VAL A 8 -41.13 -2.28 17.33
C VAL A 8 -42.13 -3.20 18.01
N LEU A 9 -43.18 -2.60 18.52
CA LEU A 9 -44.33 -3.33 19.09
C LEU A 9 -45.46 -3.35 18.05
N ILE A 10 -45.94 -4.53 17.75
CA ILE A 10 -47.09 -4.72 16.87
C ILE A 10 -48.24 -5.28 17.65
N TYR A 11 -49.38 -4.58 17.63
CA TYR A 11 -50.63 -5.10 18.16
C TYR A 11 -51.19 -6.12 17.17
N GLN A 12 -51.35 -7.37 17.59
CA GLN A 12 -51.84 -8.42 16.75
C GLN A 12 -53.39 -8.57 16.81
N ASP A 13 -53.90 -8.76 17.99
CA ASP A 13 -55.33 -8.85 18.27
C ASP A 13 -55.58 -8.79 19.81
N ALA A 14 -56.88 -8.79 20.18
CA ALA A 14 -57.26 -8.74 21.58
C ALA A 14 -56.85 -9.96 22.42
N THR A 15 -56.52 -11.08 21.78
CA THR A 15 -56.08 -12.31 22.46
C THR A 15 -54.55 -12.36 22.64
N LYS A 16 -53.82 -11.88 21.66
CA LYS A 16 -52.34 -11.88 21.67
C LYS A 16 -51.72 -10.59 22.17
N GLY A 17 -52.45 -9.49 22.08
CA GLY A 17 -52.00 -8.20 22.55
C GLY A 17 -50.85 -7.63 21.71
N TRP A 18 -49.95 -6.94 22.42
CA TRP A 18 -48.74 -6.36 21.82
C TRP A 18 -47.59 -7.40 21.80
N THR A 19 -47.00 -7.63 20.66
CA THR A 19 -45.81 -8.47 20.52
C THR A 19 -44.61 -7.66 20.06
N SER A 20 -43.44 -7.95 20.61
CA SER A 20 -42.20 -7.36 20.11
C SER A 20 -41.76 -8.07 18.82
N GLN A 21 -41.38 -7.29 17.84
CA GLN A 21 -40.61 -7.81 16.71
C GLN A 21 -39.11 -7.61 16.98
N ASP A 22 -38.33 -8.65 16.77
CA ASP A 22 -36.90 -8.52 16.70
C ASP A 22 -36.53 -7.74 15.44
N VAL A 23 -36.26 -6.46 15.61
CA VAL A 23 -35.72 -5.62 14.54
C VAL A 23 -34.22 -5.65 14.67
N THR A 24 -33.54 -6.41 13.83
CA THR A 24 -32.09 -6.35 13.69
C THR A 24 -31.74 -5.04 12.98
N ILE A 25 -31.35 -4.04 13.74
CA ILE A 25 -30.84 -2.79 13.18
C ILE A 25 -29.39 -3.02 12.81
N ILE A 26 -29.11 -3.14 11.54
CA ILE A 26 -27.75 -3.18 11.01
C ILE A 26 -27.25 -1.74 10.89
N ILE A 27 -26.43 -1.31 11.83
CA ILE A 27 -25.80 0.01 11.79
C ILE A 27 -24.44 -0.13 11.11
N PRO A 28 -24.26 0.44 9.91
CA PRO A 28 -22.95 0.45 9.26
C PRO A 28 -21.93 1.18 10.14
N LEU A 29 -20.71 0.66 10.19
CA LEU A 29 -19.60 1.25 10.92
C LEU A 29 -18.70 2.02 9.94
N THR A 30 -18.57 3.31 10.13
CA THR A 30 -17.58 4.12 9.40
C THR A 30 -16.25 4.07 10.13
N VAL A 31 -15.19 3.70 9.42
CA VAL A 31 -13.84 3.55 9.97
C VAL A 31 -12.83 4.38 9.18
N ASP A 32 -11.88 4.92 9.91
CA ASP A 32 -10.64 5.42 9.35
C ASP A 32 -9.64 4.28 9.21
N TYR A 33 -8.77 4.37 8.21
CA TYR A 33 -7.73 3.38 8.01
C TYR A 33 -6.41 4.00 7.57
N LEU A 34 -5.34 3.26 7.83
CA LEU A 34 -4.02 3.45 7.27
C LEU A 34 -3.52 2.11 6.75
N VAL A 35 -3.14 2.04 5.49
CA VAL A 35 -2.55 0.85 4.87
C VAL A 35 -1.21 1.21 4.25
N ILE A 36 -0.21 0.36 4.52
CA ILE A 36 1.13 0.46 3.96
C ILE A 36 1.46 -0.87 3.29
N ALA A 37 1.95 -0.84 2.06
CA ALA A 37 2.39 -2.02 1.33
C ALA A 37 3.88 -2.35 1.60
N GLY A 38 4.37 -3.49 1.13
CA GLY A 38 5.76 -3.88 1.27
C GLY A 38 6.71 -2.97 0.53
N GLY A 39 7.86 -2.61 1.12
CA GLY A 39 8.93 -1.88 0.43
C GLY A 39 9.73 -2.79 -0.51
N GLY A 40 10.37 -2.23 -1.52
CA GLY A 40 11.30 -2.94 -2.42
C GLY A 40 12.63 -3.30 -1.75
N GLY A 41 13.30 -4.32 -2.25
CA GLY A 41 14.65 -4.69 -1.84
C GLY A 41 15.73 -3.83 -2.53
N SER A 42 16.90 -3.71 -1.91
CA SER A 42 18.06 -3.07 -2.53
C SER A 42 18.61 -3.88 -3.71
N GLY A 43 19.23 -3.22 -4.68
CA GLY A 43 20.02 -3.89 -5.69
C GLY A 43 21.29 -4.52 -5.12
N PHE A 44 21.99 -5.30 -5.94
CA PHE A 44 23.29 -5.90 -5.63
C PHE A 44 24.44 -4.96 -6.00
N ALA A 45 25.43 -4.85 -5.12
CA ALA A 45 26.72 -4.26 -5.43
C ALA A 45 27.81 -5.23 -5.05
N SER A 46 28.73 -5.50 -5.97
CA SER A 46 29.97 -6.20 -5.68
C SER A 46 31.13 -5.20 -5.64
N ALA A 47 32.28 -5.63 -5.14
CA ALA A 47 33.47 -4.79 -5.00
C ALA A 47 33.89 -4.09 -6.31
N ASN A 48 33.50 -4.62 -7.47
CA ASN A 48 33.86 -4.12 -8.79
C ASN A 48 32.69 -3.58 -9.61
N THR A 49 31.47 -3.49 -9.06
CA THR A 49 30.25 -3.12 -9.81
C THR A 49 29.66 -1.77 -9.44
N GLY A 50 30.34 -0.97 -8.65
CA GLY A 50 29.83 0.35 -8.24
C GLY A 50 28.77 0.26 -7.13
N ALA A 51 27.98 1.32 -6.98
CA ALA A 51 26.97 1.43 -5.96
C ALA A 51 25.62 0.89 -6.44
N SER A 52 24.90 0.17 -5.58
CA SER A 52 23.53 -0.26 -5.86
C SER A 52 22.50 0.77 -5.41
N GLY A 53 21.34 0.74 -6.07
CA GLY A 53 20.18 1.53 -5.68
C GLY A 53 19.42 0.90 -4.50
N GLY A 54 18.87 1.74 -3.64
CA GLY A 54 17.94 1.30 -2.60
C GLY A 54 16.57 0.95 -3.18
N GLY A 55 15.83 0.06 -2.52
CA GLY A 55 14.44 -0.20 -2.87
C GLY A 55 13.53 0.98 -2.52
N GLY A 56 12.45 1.12 -3.26
CA GLY A 56 11.41 2.12 -3.01
C GLY A 56 10.52 1.75 -1.83
N GLY A 57 9.94 2.73 -1.17
CA GLY A 57 8.93 2.51 -0.14
C GLY A 57 7.64 1.94 -0.72
N GLY A 58 6.96 1.11 0.06
CA GLY A 58 5.60 0.66 -0.27
C GLY A 58 4.60 1.81 -0.24
N GLY A 59 3.50 1.64 -0.96
CA GLY A 59 2.43 2.63 -1.02
C GLY A 59 1.83 2.87 0.35
N LEU A 60 1.56 4.13 0.63
CA LEU A 60 0.89 4.59 1.84
C LEU A 60 -0.42 5.26 1.44
N ARG A 61 -1.52 4.78 2.00
CA ARG A 61 -2.85 5.37 1.82
C ARG A 61 -3.58 5.45 3.15
N SER A 62 -4.25 6.59 3.38
CA SER A 62 -4.89 6.96 4.64
C SER A 62 -6.16 7.76 4.39
N THR A 63 -7.10 7.62 5.31
CA THR A 63 -8.30 8.46 5.37
C THR A 63 -8.13 9.69 6.26
N VAL A 64 -7.07 9.72 7.08
CA VAL A 64 -6.87 10.75 8.12
C VAL A 64 -5.93 11.85 7.65
N ASP A 65 -4.91 11.49 6.84
CA ASP A 65 -3.87 12.41 6.39
C ASP A 65 -3.49 12.15 4.94
N SER A 66 -2.61 12.97 4.38
CA SER A 66 -2.12 12.83 3.02
C SER A 66 -1.58 11.44 2.73
N ASN A 67 -1.89 10.92 1.56
CA ASN A 67 -1.36 9.68 1.03
C ASN A 67 0.10 9.84 0.58
N GLY A 68 0.77 8.73 0.32
CA GLY A 68 2.07 8.74 -0.33
C GLY A 68 2.02 9.51 -1.66
N GLY A 69 3.12 10.19 -2.00
CA GLY A 69 3.18 11.05 -3.19
C GLY A 69 2.46 12.40 -3.05
N GLY A 70 2.03 12.78 -1.85
CA GLY A 70 1.38 14.07 -1.58
C GLY A 70 -0.07 14.15 -2.07
N VAL A 71 -0.71 13.03 -2.34
CA VAL A 71 -2.13 12.98 -2.73
C VAL A 71 -3.01 13.15 -1.49
N ALA A 72 -4.17 13.78 -1.63
CA ALA A 72 -5.11 14.00 -0.53
C ALA A 72 -5.56 12.68 0.13
N ALA A 73 -5.99 12.78 1.40
CA ALA A 73 -6.59 11.66 2.13
C ALA A 73 -7.76 11.04 1.37
N GLU A 74 -7.99 9.76 1.59
CA GLU A 74 -9.11 9.03 1.02
C GLU A 74 -10.38 9.19 1.83
N SER A 75 -11.49 8.73 1.28
CA SER A 75 -12.74 8.67 2.02
C SER A 75 -12.71 7.52 3.02
N THR A 76 -13.36 7.72 4.15
CA THR A 76 -13.57 6.67 5.16
C THR A 76 -14.28 5.45 4.56
N LEU A 77 -14.03 4.28 5.13
CA LEU A 77 -14.66 3.04 4.72
C LEU A 77 -15.88 2.73 5.59
N THR A 78 -17.00 2.45 4.94
CA THR A 78 -18.19 1.98 5.63
C THR A 78 -18.23 0.47 5.63
N LEU A 79 -18.22 -0.12 6.81
CA LEU A 79 -18.29 -1.56 7.03
C LEU A 79 -19.71 -1.98 7.39
N THR A 80 -20.17 -3.06 6.78
CA THR A 80 -21.45 -3.69 7.11
C THR A 80 -21.21 -4.77 8.18
N PRO A 81 -21.92 -4.77 9.30
CA PRO A 81 -21.81 -5.82 10.30
C PRO A 81 -22.06 -7.22 9.71
N SER A 82 -21.46 -8.23 10.31
CA SER A 82 -21.54 -9.63 9.87
C SER A 82 -21.04 -9.90 8.45
N THR A 83 -20.24 -9.00 7.89
CA THR A 83 -19.58 -9.16 6.59
C THR A 83 -18.09 -9.37 6.78
N ASN A 84 -17.51 -10.34 6.07
CA ASN A 84 -16.08 -10.60 6.11
C ASN A 84 -15.34 -9.64 5.18
N TYR A 85 -14.33 -8.96 5.71
CA TYR A 85 -13.43 -8.09 4.96
C TYR A 85 -12.04 -8.71 4.95
N THR A 86 -11.54 -9.03 3.77
CA THR A 86 -10.20 -9.60 3.63
C THR A 86 -9.15 -8.52 3.77
N ILE A 87 -8.16 -8.78 4.62
CA ILE A 87 -6.97 -7.92 4.78
C ILE A 87 -5.76 -8.73 4.36
N THR A 88 -4.98 -8.17 3.42
CA THR A 88 -3.70 -8.74 3.00
C THR A 88 -2.59 -7.77 3.36
N VAL A 89 -1.52 -8.28 4.00
CA VAL A 89 -0.33 -7.49 4.29
C VAL A 89 0.79 -7.93 3.37
N GLY A 90 1.28 -7.01 2.54
CA GLY A 90 2.37 -7.24 1.60
C GLY A 90 3.71 -7.37 2.30
N GLY A 91 4.54 -8.28 1.83
CA GLY A 91 5.92 -8.48 2.27
C GLY A 91 6.89 -7.56 1.55
N GLY A 92 8.07 -7.33 2.13
CA GLY A 92 9.17 -6.62 1.47
C GLY A 92 9.78 -7.43 0.34
N GLY A 93 10.31 -6.75 -0.66
CA GLY A 93 11.11 -7.33 -1.75
C GLY A 93 12.45 -7.85 -1.26
N ALA A 94 12.93 -8.94 -1.83
CA ALA A 94 14.24 -9.50 -1.51
C ALA A 94 15.36 -8.57 -2.00
N ALA A 95 16.49 -8.51 -1.30
CA ALA A 95 17.70 -7.87 -1.78
C ALA A 95 18.23 -8.62 -3.02
N GLY A 96 18.82 -7.88 -3.97
CA GLY A 96 19.47 -8.46 -5.12
C GLY A 96 20.70 -9.29 -4.71
N THR A 97 20.87 -10.47 -5.31
CA THR A 97 22.04 -11.34 -5.07
C THR A 97 23.00 -11.42 -6.26
N GLY A 98 22.76 -10.65 -7.30
CA GLY A 98 23.56 -10.58 -8.52
C GLY A 98 22.90 -9.68 -9.57
N GLY A 99 21.93 -8.89 -9.16
CA GLY A 99 21.14 -8.00 -10.02
C GLY A 99 20.31 -7.04 -9.19
N SER A 100 19.25 -6.50 -9.77
CA SER A 100 18.31 -5.61 -9.10
C SER A 100 17.59 -6.30 -7.94
N GLY A 101 17.21 -5.52 -6.97
CA GLY A 101 16.35 -5.96 -5.88
C GLY A 101 14.94 -6.35 -6.35
N GLY A 102 14.25 -7.15 -5.57
CA GLY A 102 12.87 -7.53 -5.79
C GLY A 102 11.90 -6.39 -5.43
N ASP A 103 10.74 -6.38 -6.07
CA ASP A 103 9.66 -5.48 -5.69
C ASP A 103 9.02 -5.95 -4.38
N GLY A 104 8.53 -5.02 -3.59
CA GLY A 104 7.63 -5.31 -2.50
C GLY A 104 6.29 -5.81 -3.03
N THR A 105 5.55 -6.55 -2.19
CA THR A 105 4.22 -7.02 -2.57
C THR A 105 3.13 -6.09 -2.07
N ASN A 106 1.98 -6.16 -2.74
CA ASN A 106 0.85 -5.31 -2.43
C ASN A 106 0.21 -5.66 -1.10
N SER A 107 -0.26 -4.62 -0.39
CA SER A 107 -1.25 -4.79 0.67
C SER A 107 -2.65 -4.52 0.12
N ALA A 108 -3.67 -5.12 0.73
CA ALA A 108 -5.05 -4.88 0.33
C ALA A 108 -5.97 -4.81 1.56
N LEU A 109 -6.93 -3.92 1.48
CA LEU A 109 -8.08 -3.86 2.37
C LEU A 109 -9.32 -4.12 1.51
N ASN A 110 -9.87 -5.34 1.62
CA ASN A 110 -10.94 -5.83 0.77
C ASN A 110 -10.59 -5.72 -0.73
N THR A 111 -11.29 -4.91 -1.50
CA THR A 111 -11.05 -4.71 -2.94
C THR A 111 -10.05 -3.60 -3.25
N ILE A 112 -9.63 -2.83 -2.26
CA ILE A 112 -8.71 -1.70 -2.43
C ILE A 112 -7.28 -2.22 -2.29
N THR A 113 -6.47 -2.08 -3.35
CA THR A 113 -5.09 -2.57 -3.40
C THR A 113 -4.10 -1.41 -3.35
N TYR A 114 -3.02 -1.61 -2.60
CA TYR A 114 -1.94 -0.67 -2.39
C TYR A 114 -0.65 -1.28 -2.91
N ASN A 115 0.04 -0.59 -3.81
CA ASN A 115 1.18 -1.14 -4.54
C ASN A 115 2.43 -1.27 -3.66
N GLY A 116 3.18 -2.36 -3.83
CA GLY A 116 4.51 -2.49 -3.26
C GLY A 116 5.50 -1.50 -3.84
N GLY A 117 6.60 -1.27 -3.16
CA GLY A 117 7.71 -0.44 -3.61
C GLY A 117 8.55 -1.14 -4.67
N GLY A 118 9.12 -0.38 -5.60
CA GLY A 118 10.00 -0.91 -6.65
C GLY A 118 11.37 -1.33 -6.13
N GLY A 119 11.92 -2.42 -6.65
CA GLY A 119 13.28 -2.86 -6.34
C GLY A 119 14.34 -1.89 -6.86
N GLY A 120 15.44 -1.75 -6.13
CA GLY A 120 16.58 -0.91 -6.49
C GLY A 120 17.41 -1.52 -7.61
N GLY A 121 18.04 -0.69 -8.44
CA GLY A 121 18.95 -1.10 -9.50
C GLY A 121 20.27 -1.68 -8.97
N ASP A 122 20.86 -2.60 -9.69
CA ASP A 122 22.20 -3.10 -9.39
C ASP A 122 23.28 -2.09 -9.80
N GLY A 123 24.50 -2.31 -9.33
CA GLY A 123 25.67 -1.48 -9.64
C GLY A 123 26.38 -1.86 -10.96
N SER A 124 25.71 -2.51 -11.92
CA SER A 124 26.30 -2.89 -13.19
C SER A 124 26.34 -1.74 -14.21
N ASP A 125 27.21 -1.86 -15.23
CA ASP A 125 27.34 -0.86 -16.29
C ASP A 125 26.06 -0.66 -17.12
N ASN A 126 25.13 -1.60 -17.05
CA ASN A 126 23.84 -1.50 -17.72
C ASN A 126 22.77 -0.83 -16.85
N GLY A 127 23.13 -0.31 -15.68
CA GLY A 127 22.28 0.49 -14.79
C GLY A 127 21.14 -0.24 -14.13
N GLY A 128 21.22 -1.54 -14.08
CA GLY A 128 20.24 -2.46 -13.51
C GLY A 128 18.77 -2.04 -13.66
N ASN A 129 17.89 -2.98 -13.79
CA ASN A 129 16.46 -2.68 -13.92
C ASN A 129 15.93 -2.08 -12.61
N ARG A 130 15.98 -0.75 -12.49
CA ARG A 130 15.26 -0.04 -11.45
C ARG A 130 13.77 -0.19 -11.72
N ARG A 131 13.05 -0.58 -10.68
CA ARG A 131 11.68 -0.98 -10.85
C ARG A 131 10.70 0.11 -10.44
N THR A 132 9.62 0.17 -11.20
CA THR A 132 8.45 0.96 -10.82
C THR A 132 7.76 0.32 -9.62
N GLY A 133 7.27 1.12 -8.70
CA GLY A 133 6.50 0.68 -7.54
C GLY A 133 5.64 1.81 -7.02
N ALA A 134 5.02 1.66 -5.88
CA ALA A 134 4.34 2.79 -5.23
C ALA A 134 5.31 3.97 -5.10
N SER A 135 6.50 3.72 -4.51
CA SER A 135 7.68 4.53 -4.79
C SER A 135 8.64 3.72 -5.66
N GLY A 136 9.28 4.38 -6.62
CA GLY A 136 10.25 3.74 -7.50
C GLY A 136 11.51 3.29 -6.75
N GLY A 137 12.20 2.28 -7.27
CA GLY A 137 13.54 1.88 -6.80
C GLY A 137 14.61 2.83 -7.29
N GLY A 138 15.60 3.14 -6.44
CA GLY A 138 16.76 3.98 -6.77
C GLY A 138 17.61 3.36 -7.88
N ALA A 139 18.26 4.20 -8.69
CA ALA A 139 19.22 3.74 -9.66
C ALA A 139 20.52 3.29 -8.97
N GLY A 140 21.15 2.22 -9.50
CA GLY A 140 22.54 1.91 -9.20
C GLY A 140 23.47 2.82 -10.01
N ALA A 141 24.72 3.00 -9.59
CA ALA A 141 25.70 3.85 -10.29
C ALA A 141 27.03 3.13 -10.47
N ARG A 142 27.60 3.24 -11.68
CA ARG A 142 28.99 2.90 -11.95
C ARG A 142 29.67 3.95 -12.83
N GLN A 143 29.43 3.97 -14.13
CA GLN A 143 30.10 4.89 -15.06
C GLN A 143 29.11 5.81 -15.78
N TYR A 144 27.83 5.54 -15.72
CA TYR A 144 26.82 6.27 -16.47
C TYR A 144 25.70 6.79 -15.54
N ASP A 145 25.05 7.83 -16.02
CA ASP A 145 23.85 8.36 -15.38
C ASP A 145 22.66 7.45 -15.64
N PHE A 146 21.96 7.08 -14.59
CA PHE A 146 20.72 6.30 -14.70
C PHE A 146 19.58 6.99 -14.00
N THR A 147 18.39 6.89 -14.59
CA THR A 147 17.18 7.40 -13.96
C THR A 147 16.63 6.38 -12.96
N GLY A 148 16.16 6.85 -11.81
CA GLY A 148 15.45 6.02 -10.85
C GLY A 148 14.14 5.47 -11.39
N GLY A 149 13.55 4.50 -10.70
CA GLY A 149 12.25 3.94 -11.02
C GLY A 149 11.13 4.96 -10.84
N SER A 150 10.09 4.85 -11.64
CA SER A 150 8.92 5.71 -11.55
C SER A 150 8.00 5.31 -10.40
N ALA A 151 7.20 6.25 -9.89
CA ALA A 151 6.05 5.92 -9.08
C ALA A 151 4.93 5.32 -9.94
N SER A 152 4.20 4.34 -9.39
CA SER A 152 3.05 3.73 -10.06
C SER A 152 1.80 4.62 -10.02
N SER A 153 0.86 4.36 -10.92
CA SER A 153 -0.48 4.96 -10.88
C SER A 153 -1.49 3.96 -10.26
N PRO A 154 -2.44 4.42 -9.42
CA PRO A 154 -2.54 5.77 -8.85
C PRO A 154 -1.34 6.10 -7.96
N THR A 155 -1.02 7.39 -7.81
CA THR A 155 0.15 7.84 -7.05
C THR A 155 0.00 7.48 -5.58
N GLN A 156 0.94 6.68 -5.07
CA GLN A 156 0.97 6.20 -3.69
C GLN A 156 2.35 6.40 -3.04
N GLY A 157 3.26 7.07 -3.76
CA GLY A 157 4.63 7.35 -3.40
C GLY A 157 5.29 8.27 -4.41
N TYR A 158 6.60 8.29 -4.45
CA TYR A 158 7.40 9.17 -5.30
C TYR A 158 8.31 8.37 -6.26
N ALA A 159 8.66 8.98 -7.40
CA ALA A 159 9.75 8.46 -8.22
C ALA A 159 11.07 8.50 -7.44
N ALA A 160 11.95 7.56 -7.71
CA ALA A 160 13.25 7.49 -7.08
C ALA A 160 14.24 8.49 -7.70
N GLY A 161 15.28 8.77 -6.94
CA GLY A 161 16.41 9.59 -7.41
C GLY A 161 17.22 8.90 -8.49
N ASN A 162 17.78 9.72 -9.37
CA ASN A 162 18.73 9.31 -10.40
C ASN A 162 20.12 9.07 -9.79
N SER A 163 20.96 8.30 -10.46
CA SER A 163 22.39 8.26 -10.18
C SER A 163 23.15 9.15 -11.14
N ASN A 164 24.23 9.78 -10.66
CA ASN A 164 25.23 10.43 -11.51
C ASN A 164 26.45 9.50 -11.57
N GLY A 165 26.74 8.97 -12.76
CA GLY A 165 27.90 8.17 -13.04
C GLY A 165 29.12 9.06 -13.35
N GLY A 166 29.70 9.64 -12.34
CA GLY A 166 30.92 10.45 -12.48
C GLY A 166 31.97 9.96 -11.47
N PHE A 167 32.83 9.04 -11.89
CA PHE A 167 34.12 8.88 -11.26
C PHE A 167 35.15 9.51 -12.18
N ASP A 168 35.64 10.70 -11.81
CA ASP A 168 36.87 11.30 -12.34
C ASP A 168 38.08 10.45 -11.94
#